data_cdab7729851fe8227811923819aa5470
#
_entry.id   cdab7729851fe8227811923819aa5470
#
_cell.length_a   1.000
_cell.length_b   1.000
_cell.length_c   1.000
_cell.angle_alpha   90.00
_cell.angle_beta   90.00
_cell.angle_gamma   90.00
#
_symmetry.space_group_name_H-M   'P 1'
#
loop_
_entity.id
_entity.type
_entity.pdbx_description
1 polymer ?
#
loop_
_entity_poly.entity_id
_entity_poly.type
_entity_poly.pdbx_seq_one_letter_code
_entity_poly.pdbx_strand_id
1 'polypeptide(L)'
;PEEFVPVAFFEESGSGIGGFLKSLIAPTIIFAAFMGVWYLLSWRYLPIVMGRDSPPEFLRSIILPYPHDVVSVAFLDSGNLGEILSGFWLDMRLAFTGLAIAMVLGISTAIAMSQARWVERSFYPYAVFLQTVPILALVPVIGLFLGFGFTSRVVVVVIISLFPIITNTLFGLKSVDPGLDDMFTLHTKSRRVRLWKLQLPGSLPAMFVGFQIAAGLSVVGAIVGDFFFARGEKGLGNLISIY
;
A
#
# COMPACT_ATOMS: atom_id res chain seq x y z
N PRO A 1 -29.11 -15.13 20.09
CA PRO A 1 -27.93 -15.48 19.32
C PRO A 1 -28.30 -15.39 17.84
N GLU A 2 -27.99 -14.27 17.19
CA GLU A 2 -28.17 -14.12 15.75
C GLU A 2 -27.06 -14.89 15.06
N GLU A 3 -27.41 -15.95 14.37
CA GLU A 3 -26.54 -16.73 13.53
C GLU A 3 -25.97 -15.81 12.43
N PHE A 4 -24.68 -15.56 12.50
CA PHE A 4 -23.94 -14.88 11.43
C PHE A 4 -23.92 -15.81 10.22
N VAL A 5 -24.82 -15.59 9.27
CA VAL A 5 -24.80 -16.26 7.97
C VAL A 5 -23.69 -15.64 7.15
N PRO A 6 -22.59 -16.36 6.87
CA PRO A 6 -21.58 -15.84 5.97
C PRO A 6 -22.21 -15.67 4.59
N VAL A 7 -22.20 -14.45 4.07
CA VAL A 7 -22.58 -14.18 2.69
C VAL A 7 -21.57 -14.90 1.80
N ALA A 8 -21.97 -16.04 1.28
CA ALA A 8 -21.18 -16.79 0.31
C ALA A 8 -21.11 -15.98 -0.99
N PHE A 9 -20.08 -15.18 -1.15
CA PHE A 9 -19.79 -14.45 -2.39
C PHE A 9 -19.40 -15.33 -3.57
N PHE A 10 -19.24 -16.63 -3.35
CA PHE A 10 -18.92 -17.62 -4.37
C PHE A 10 -19.89 -18.80 -4.26
N GLU A 11 -21.09 -18.64 -4.80
CA GLU A 11 -21.84 -19.81 -5.24
C GLU A 11 -20.99 -20.56 -6.28
N GLU A 12 -20.83 -21.87 -6.12
CA GLU A 12 -20.12 -22.75 -7.04
C GLU A 12 -20.63 -22.54 -8.47
N SER A 13 -19.94 -21.72 -9.23
CA SER A 13 -20.12 -21.66 -10.67
C SER A 13 -19.59 -22.98 -11.22
N GLY A 14 -20.48 -23.76 -11.83
CA GLY A 14 -20.21 -25.11 -12.31
C GLY A 14 -18.85 -25.21 -13.02
N SER A 15 -18.14 -26.30 -12.74
CA SER A 15 -16.79 -26.60 -13.21
C SER A 15 -16.73 -26.79 -14.74
N GLY A 16 -16.72 -25.67 -15.47
CA GLY A 16 -16.61 -25.66 -16.92
C GLY A 16 -16.35 -24.26 -17.47
N ILE A 17 -15.77 -24.19 -18.68
CA ILE A 17 -15.49 -22.93 -19.41
C ILE A 17 -16.73 -22.01 -19.44
N GLY A 18 -17.94 -22.56 -19.50
CA GLY A 18 -19.20 -21.81 -19.47
C GLY A 18 -19.48 -21.09 -18.13
N GLY A 19 -19.07 -21.68 -17.00
CA GLY A 19 -19.16 -21.05 -15.69
C GLY A 19 -18.20 -19.88 -15.55
N PHE A 20 -16.96 -20.06 -15.98
CA PHE A 20 -15.93 -19.01 -15.99
C PHE A 20 -16.33 -17.83 -16.89
N LEU A 21 -16.85 -18.10 -18.10
CA LEU A 21 -17.34 -17.04 -18.98
C LEU A 21 -18.50 -16.26 -18.37
N LYS A 22 -19.44 -16.91 -17.69
CA LYS A 22 -20.55 -16.23 -17.00
C LYS A 22 -20.05 -15.34 -15.85
N SER A 23 -19.03 -15.77 -15.11
CA SER A 23 -18.44 -14.97 -14.02
C SER A 23 -17.73 -13.71 -14.53
N LEU A 24 -17.27 -13.68 -15.78
CA LEU A 24 -16.64 -12.50 -16.39
C LEU A 24 -17.64 -11.48 -16.93
N ILE A 25 -18.92 -11.82 -17.12
CA ILE A 25 -19.92 -10.91 -17.72
C ILE A 25 -20.10 -9.66 -16.85
N ALA A 26 -20.29 -9.82 -15.55
CA ALA A 26 -20.53 -8.68 -14.65
C ALA A 26 -19.32 -7.74 -14.56
N PRO A 27 -18.08 -8.22 -14.34
CA PRO A 27 -16.89 -7.36 -14.38
C PRO A 27 -16.70 -6.66 -15.74
N THR A 28 -16.97 -7.37 -16.85
CA THR A 28 -16.84 -6.80 -18.20
C THR A 28 -17.85 -5.69 -18.45
N ILE A 29 -19.11 -5.87 -18.03
CA ILE A 29 -20.15 -4.84 -18.15
C ILE A 29 -19.77 -3.59 -17.34
N ILE A 30 -19.30 -3.77 -16.10
CA ILE A 30 -18.85 -2.65 -15.25
C ILE A 30 -17.67 -1.92 -15.89
N PHE A 31 -16.69 -2.67 -16.40
CA PHE A 31 -15.54 -2.09 -17.10
C PHE A 31 -15.95 -1.34 -18.37
N ALA A 32 -16.83 -1.93 -19.19
CA ALA A 32 -17.35 -1.28 -20.40
C ALA A 32 -18.15 -0.01 -20.07
N ALA A 33 -18.98 -0.05 -19.02
CA ALA A 33 -19.69 1.12 -18.53
C ALA A 33 -18.74 2.23 -18.07
N PHE A 34 -17.69 1.88 -17.30
CA PHE A 34 -16.67 2.83 -16.87
C PHE A 34 -15.96 3.46 -18.07
N MET A 35 -15.53 2.67 -19.04
CA MET A 35 -14.91 3.16 -20.28
C MET A 35 -15.86 4.05 -21.08
N GLY A 36 -17.13 3.67 -21.19
CA GLY A 36 -18.16 4.47 -21.85
C GLY A 36 -18.35 5.83 -21.19
N VAL A 37 -18.45 5.87 -19.86
CA VAL A 37 -18.51 7.11 -19.10
C VAL A 37 -17.26 7.97 -19.32
N TRP A 38 -16.06 7.38 -19.30
CA TRP A 38 -14.83 8.12 -19.57
C TRP A 38 -14.82 8.73 -20.97
N TYR A 39 -15.16 7.97 -22.02
CA TYR A 39 -15.29 8.52 -23.39
C TYR A 39 -16.32 9.64 -23.46
N LEU A 40 -17.46 9.49 -22.81
CA LEU A 40 -18.54 10.46 -22.79
C LEU A 40 -18.11 11.76 -22.08
N LEU A 41 -17.39 11.66 -20.98
CA LEU A 41 -16.81 12.79 -20.27
C LEU A 41 -15.75 13.50 -21.12
N SER A 42 -14.84 12.78 -21.76
CA SER A 42 -13.80 13.36 -22.63
C SER A 42 -14.41 14.07 -23.85
N TRP A 43 -15.51 13.51 -24.39
CA TRP A 43 -16.19 14.08 -25.57
C TRP A 43 -17.10 15.23 -25.23
N ARG A 44 -17.93 15.12 -24.19
CA ARG A 44 -19.03 16.06 -23.90
C ARG A 44 -18.73 17.08 -22.80
N TYR A 45 -18.04 16.65 -21.75
CA TYR A 45 -17.82 17.49 -20.55
C TYR A 45 -16.80 18.61 -20.82
N LEU A 46 -15.71 18.32 -21.51
CA LEU A 46 -14.67 19.30 -21.79
C LEU A 46 -15.17 20.51 -22.60
N PRO A 47 -15.94 20.35 -23.71
CA PRO A 47 -16.54 21.47 -24.43
C PRO A 47 -17.44 22.32 -23.55
N ILE A 48 -18.24 21.70 -22.69
CA ILE A 48 -19.19 22.41 -21.80
C ILE A 48 -18.44 23.25 -20.77
N VAL A 49 -17.43 22.69 -20.10
CA VAL A 49 -16.68 23.39 -19.06
C VAL A 49 -15.85 24.53 -19.63
N MET A 50 -15.32 24.36 -20.82
CA MET A 50 -14.51 25.39 -21.51
C MET A 50 -15.32 26.43 -22.26
N GLY A 51 -16.64 26.27 -22.41
CA GLY A 51 -17.47 27.19 -23.17
C GLY A 51 -17.10 27.25 -24.66
N ARG A 52 -16.50 26.19 -25.21
CA ARG A 52 -16.06 26.08 -26.60
C ARG A 52 -16.55 24.78 -27.21
N ASP A 53 -17.09 24.86 -28.40
CA ASP A 53 -17.58 23.69 -29.14
C ASP A 53 -16.48 22.70 -29.51
N SER A 54 -15.23 23.16 -29.60
CA SER A 54 -14.04 22.33 -29.88
C SER A 54 -12.87 22.87 -29.06
N PRO A 55 -12.59 22.30 -27.91
CA PRO A 55 -11.39 22.61 -27.14
C PRO A 55 -10.14 22.25 -27.97
N PRO A 56 -9.06 23.06 -27.92
CA PRO A 56 -7.80 22.71 -28.55
C PRO A 56 -7.34 21.31 -28.11
N GLU A 57 -6.82 20.55 -29.06
CA GLU A 57 -6.37 19.16 -28.84
C GLU A 57 -5.36 19.05 -27.66
N PHE A 58 -4.50 20.05 -27.54
CA PHE A 58 -3.56 20.24 -26.46
C PHE A 58 -4.24 20.28 -25.06
N LEU A 59 -5.34 21.03 -24.91
CA LEU A 59 -6.04 21.10 -23.61
C LEU A 59 -6.77 19.81 -23.28
N ARG A 60 -7.29 19.12 -24.30
CA ARG A 60 -7.91 17.79 -24.13
C ARG A 60 -6.89 16.77 -23.66
N SER A 61 -5.70 16.73 -24.24
CA SER A 61 -4.65 15.77 -23.86
C SER A 61 -4.15 15.94 -22.43
N ILE A 62 -4.23 17.17 -21.87
CA ILE A 62 -3.80 17.44 -20.50
C ILE A 62 -4.90 17.18 -19.47
N ILE A 63 -6.15 17.62 -19.75
CA ILE A 63 -7.20 17.63 -18.73
C ILE A 63 -7.92 16.29 -18.65
N LEU A 64 -8.34 15.74 -19.80
CA LEU A 64 -9.08 14.48 -19.85
C LEU A 64 -8.89 13.80 -21.21
N PRO A 65 -7.74 13.17 -21.45
CA PRO A 65 -7.47 12.46 -22.70
C PRO A 65 -8.44 11.31 -22.93
N TYR A 66 -8.61 10.92 -24.19
CA TYR A 66 -9.35 9.68 -24.48
C TYR A 66 -8.58 8.45 -23.96
N PRO A 67 -9.26 7.39 -23.53
CA PRO A 67 -8.59 6.18 -23.05
C PRO A 67 -7.60 5.57 -24.05
N HIS A 68 -7.92 5.62 -25.35
CA HIS A 68 -7.01 5.11 -26.39
C HIS A 68 -5.75 5.98 -26.56
N ASP A 69 -5.84 7.30 -26.34
CA ASP A 69 -4.68 8.20 -26.38
C ASP A 69 -3.75 7.91 -25.20
N VAL A 70 -4.31 7.68 -24.02
CA VAL A 70 -3.52 7.27 -22.84
C VAL A 70 -2.73 5.99 -23.13
N VAL A 71 -3.39 4.98 -23.72
CA VAL A 71 -2.73 3.71 -24.08
C VAL A 71 -1.67 3.93 -25.15
N SER A 72 -1.96 4.69 -26.19
CA SER A 72 -1.02 4.92 -27.29
C SER A 72 0.22 5.69 -26.84
N VAL A 73 0.05 6.73 -26.05
CA VAL A 73 1.16 7.56 -25.56
C VAL A 73 1.98 6.85 -24.50
N ALA A 74 1.32 6.11 -23.58
CA ALA A 74 2.03 5.43 -22.49
C ALA A 74 2.74 4.14 -22.92
N PHE A 75 2.12 3.36 -23.82
CA PHE A 75 2.59 1.99 -24.09
C PHE A 75 3.06 1.76 -25.54
N LEU A 76 2.63 2.57 -26.50
CA LEU A 76 3.06 2.41 -27.89
C LEU A 76 4.24 3.29 -28.26
N ASP A 77 4.48 4.37 -27.52
CA ASP A 77 5.69 5.17 -27.63
C ASP A 77 6.83 4.54 -26.82
N SER A 78 7.88 4.07 -27.52
CA SER A 78 9.01 3.38 -26.90
C SER A 78 9.81 4.27 -25.93
N GLY A 79 9.83 5.58 -26.15
CA GLY A 79 10.49 6.55 -25.27
C GLY A 79 9.75 6.63 -23.93
N ASN A 80 8.46 6.91 -23.97
CA ASN A 80 7.61 7.01 -22.79
C ASN A 80 7.53 5.69 -22.01
N LEU A 81 7.39 4.57 -22.73
CA LEU A 81 7.38 3.24 -22.09
C LEU A 81 8.69 2.99 -21.34
N GLY A 82 9.83 3.36 -21.92
CA GLY A 82 11.14 3.22 -21.27
C GLY A 82 11.24 4.03 -19.98
N GLU A 83 10.77 5.28 -19.99
CA GLU A 83 10.73 6.13 -18.79
C GLU A 83 9.78 5.59 -17.73
N ILE A 84 8.58 5.15 -18.11
CA ILE A 84 7.62 4.55 -17.18
C ILE A 84 8.18 3.27 -16.53
N LEU A 85 8.80 2.38 -17.30
CA LEU A 85 9.37 1.14 -16.78
C LEU A 85 10.57 1.40 -15.86
N SER A 86 11.42 2.38 -16.19
CA SER A 86 12.54 2.77 -15.33
C SER A 86 12.05 3.37 -14.01
N GLY A 87 11.05 4.24 -14.07
CA GLY A 87 10.40 4.83 -12.90
C GLY A 87 9.71 3.79 -12.03
N PHE A 88 8.97 2.88 -12.64
CA PHE A 88 8.34 1.74 -11.96
C PHE A 88 9.38 0.87 -11.23
N TRP A 89 10.51 0.56 -11.87
CA TRP A 89 11.57 -0.23 -11.27
C TRP A 89 12.20 0.47 -10.06
N LEU A 90 12.40 1.79 -10.16
CA LEU A 90 12.89 2.58 -9.03
C LEU A 90 11.92 2.53 -7.86
N ASP A 91 10.63 2.78 -8.09
CA ASP A 91 9.62 2.76 -7.03
C ASP A 91 9.45 1.38 -6.41
N MET A 92 9.56 0.31 -7.21
CA MET A 92 9.59 -1.07 -6.69
C MET A 92 10.78 -1.31 -5.75
N ARG A 93 11.98 -0.86 -6.13
CA ARG A 93 13.17 -0.96 -5.27
C ARG A 93 12.99 -0.17 -3.97
N LEU A 94 12.42 1.02 -4.03
CA LEU A 94 12.11 1.84 -2.86
C LEU A 94 11.10 1.15 -1.95
N ALA A 95 9.99 0.68 -2.50
CA ALA A 95 8.93 0.01 -1.77
C ALA A 95 9.43 -1.26 -1.07
N PHE A 96 10.13 -2.14 -1.78
CA PHE A 96 10.64 -3.38 -1.19
C PHE A 96 11.73 -3.13 -0.15
N THR A 97 12.65 -2.20 -0.42
CA THR A 97 13.72 -1.87 0.54
C THR A 97 13.14 -1.28 1.82
N GLY A 98 12.24 -0.31 1.68
CA GLY A 98 11.58 0.32 2.82
C GLY A 98 10.69 -0.65 3.59
N LEU A 99 9.92 -1.49 2.89
CA LEU A 99 9.09 -2.52 3.52
C LEU A 99 9.94 -3.54 4.30
N ALA A 100 11.04 -4.02 3.73
CA ALA A 100 11.93 -4.96 4.41
C ALA A 100 12.51 -4.36 5.71
N ILE A 101 12.96 -3.11 5.66
CA ILE A 101 13.46 -2.38 6.84
C ILE A 101 12.31 -2.20 7.85
N ALA A 102 11.12 -1.78 7.40
CA ALA A 102 9.97 -1.61 8.26
C ALA A 102 9.52 -2.92 8.93
N MET A 103 9.60 -4.05 8.22
CA MET A 103 9.31 -5.37 8.79
C MET A 103 10.29 -5.72 9.92
N VAL A 104 11.58 -5.56 9.71
CA VAL A 104 12.59 -5.84 10.74
C VAL A 104 12.40 -4.94 11.96
N LEU A 105 12.27 -3.63 11.74
CA LEU A 105 12.11 -2.66 12.83
C LEU A 105 10.75 -2.83 13.54
N GLY A 106 9.68 -3.01 12.79
CA GLY A 106 8.33 -3.14 13.32
C GLY A 106 8.12 -4.41 14.15
N ILE A 107 8.57 -5.55 13.64
CA ILE A 107 8.52 -6.83 14.36
C ILE A 107 9.38 -6.75 15.62
N SER A 108 10.60 -6.25 15.52
CA SER A 108 11.52 -6.13 16.67
C SER A 108 10.91 -5.22 17.76
N THR A 109 10.34 -4.09 17.36
CA THR A 109 9.66 -3.15 18.27
C THR A 109 8.44 -3.82 18.92
N ALA A 110 7.59 -4.49 18.15
CA ALA A 110 6.41 -5.18 18.67
C ALA A 110 6.79 -6.31 19.66
N ILE A 111 7.84 -7.07 19.36
CA ILE A 111 8.38 -8.08 20.28
C ILE A 111 8.85 -7.41 21.58
N ALA A 112 9.64 -6.35 21.51
CA ALA A 112 10.10 -5.63 22.71
C ALA A 112 8.92 -5.11 23.53
N MET A 113 7.90 -4.55 22.90
CA MET A 113 6.68 -4.06 23.55
C MET A 113 5.88 -5.20 24.19
N SER A 114 5.83 -6.38 23.57
CA SER A 114 5.10 -7.54 24.13
C SER A 114 5.76 -8.11 25.41
N GLN A 115 7.08 -7.93 25.56
CA GLN A 115 7.82 -8.49 26.70
C GLN A 115 7.76 -7.63 27.96
N ALA A 116 7.51 -6.33 27.84
CA ALA A 116 7.51 -5.42 28.96
C ALA A 116 6.49 -4.27 28.81
N ARG A 117 5.56 -4.17 29.78
CA ARG A 117 4.51 -3.14 29.77
C ARG A 117 5.05 -1.71 29.75
N TRP A 118 6.23 -1.48 30.38
CA TRP A 118 6.83 -0.13 30.37
C TRP A 118 7.34 0.23 28.97
N VAL A 119 7.90 -0.73 28.21
CA VAL A 119 8.32 -0.52 26.82
C VAL A 119 7.11 -0.19 25.96
N GLU A 120 6.05 -0.97 26.09
CA GLU A 120 4.80 -0.70 25.34
C GLU A 120 4.26 0.71 25.64
N ARG A 121 4.12 1.06 26.92
CA ARG A 121 3.62 2.39 27.33
C ARG A 121 4.50 3.53 26.83
N SER A 122 5.81 3.29 26.67
CA SER A 122 6.76 4.28 26.16
C SER A 122 6.72 4.40 24.64
N PHE A 123 6.65 3.30 23.90
CA PHE A 123 6.76 3.33 22.43
C PHE A 123 5.43 3.45 21.71
N TYR A 124 4.35 2.89 22.24
CA TYR A 124 3.04 2.88 21.58
C TYR A 124 2.53 4.29 21.22
N PRO A 125 2.63 5.31 22.10
CA PRO A 125 2.22 6.68 21.76
C PRO A 125 2.99 7.24 20.55
N TYR A 126 4.28 6.94 20.40
CA TYR A 126 5.06 7.39 19.25
C TYR A 126 4.65 6.66 17.97
N ALA A 127 4.34 5.37 18.04
CA ALA A 127 3.82 4.63 16.89
C ALA A 127 2.48 5.22 16.41
N VAL A 128 1.57 5.56 17.33
CA VAL A 128 0.31 6.25 17.01
C VAL A 128 0.58 7.65 16.44
N PHE A 129 1.51 8.39 17.02
CA PHE A 129 1.88 9.73 16.53
C PHE A 129 2.38 9.68 15.09
N LEU A 130 3.25 8.72 14.74
CA LEU A 130 3.79 8.58 13.39
C LEU A 130 2.71 8.39 12.32
N GLN A 131 1.60 7.72 12.62
CA GLN A 131 0.51 7.55 11.66
C GLN A 131 -0.39 8.79 11.54
N THR A 132 -0.45 9.66 12.56
CA THR A 132 -1.31 10.84 12.55
C THR A 132 -0.65 12.04 11.87
N VAL A 133 0.67 12.06 11.82
CA VAL A 133 1.41 13.14 11.15
C VAL A 133 1.27 12.98 9.62
N PRO A 134 0.81 14.02 8.91
CA PRO A 134 0.77 13.97 7.46
C PRO A 134 2.18 13.77 6.90
N ILE A 135 2.42 12.62 6.26
CA ILE A 135 3.75 12.29 5.73
C ILE A 135 4.28 13.36 4.77
N LEU A 136 3.37 14.00 4.01
CA LEU A 136 3.71 15.08 3.10
C LEU A 136 4.38 16.27 3.80
N ALA A 137 4.04 16.53 5.05
CA ALA A 137 4.68 17.58 5.84
C ALA A 137 6.08 17.18 6.31
N LEU A 138 6.35 15.89 6.47
CA LEU A 138 7.67 15.38 6.89
C LEU A 138 8.66 15.28 5.73
N VAL A 139 8.19 15.10 4.49
CA VAL A 139 9.07 14.91 3.32
C VAL A 139 10.11 16.01 3.17
N PRO A 140 9.77 17.33 3.20
CA PRO A 140 10.76 18.39 3.11
C PRO A 140 11.79 18.36 4.26
N VAL A 141 11.32 18.03 5.48
CA VAL A 141 12.19 17.93 6.66
C VAL A 141 13.18 16.79 6.51
N ILE A 142 12.71 15.61 6.07
CA ILE A 142 13.56 14.45 5.79
C ILE A 142 14.61 14.81 4.73
N GLY A 143 14.19 15.51 3.67
CA GLY A 143 15.07 15.97 2.60
C GLY A 143 16.15 16.92 3.05
N LEU A 144 15.87 17.82 4.00
CA LEU A 144 16.85 18.74 4.57
C LEU A 144 17.96 18.01 5.34
N PHE A 145 17.62 16.95 6.09
CA PHE A 145 18.58 16.22 6.92
C PHE A 145 19.35 15.12 6.16
N LEU A 146 18.66 14.41 5.25
CA LEU A 146 19.22 13.22 4.57
C LEU A 146 19.49 13.47 3.09
N GLY A 147 19.22 14.68 2.59
CA GLY A 147 19.26 14.99 1.16
C GLY A 147 18.03 14.48 0.43
N PHE A 148 18.00 14.67 -0.90
CA PHE A 148 16.85 14.37 -1.75
C PHE A 148 17.06 13.11 -2.59
N GLY A 149 17.79 12.13 -2.06
CA GLY A 149 18.17 10.90 -2.76
C GLY A 149 17.33 9.69 -2.39
N PHE A 150 17.83 8.50 -2.78
CA PHE A 150 17.21 7.20 -2.53
C PHE A 150 16.93 6.96 -1.03
N THR A 151 17.89 7.27 -0.16
CA THR A 151 17.77 7.04 1.30
C THR A 151 16.57 7.77 1.90
N SER A 152 16.35 9.03 1.54
CA SER A 152 15.26 9.83 2.07
C SER A 152 13.90 9.28 1.64
N ARG A 153 13.79 8.80 0.39
CA ARG A 153 12.59 8.13 -0.12
C ARG A 153 12.32 6.83 0.64
N VAL A 154 13.35 6.02 0.89
CA VAL A 154 13.24 4.80 1.70
C VAL A 154 12.75 5.12 3.11
N VAL A 155 13.25 6.18 3.75
CA VAL A 155 12.80 6.60 5.09
C VAL A 155 11.32 6.93 5.09
N VAL A 156 10.81 7.60 4.06
CA VAL A 156 9.36 7.87 3.89
C VAL A 156 8.56 6.57 3.86
N VAL A 157 9.01 5.60 3.05
CA VAL A 157 8.37 4.27 2.96
C VAL A 157 8.38 3.56 4.32
N VAL A 158 9.51 3.57 5.03
CA VAL A 158 9.63 2.97 6.36
C VAL A 158 8.63 3.58 7.34
N ILE A 159 8.57 4.91 7.42
CA ILE A 159 7.67 5.61 8.36
C ILE A 159 6.21 5.23 8.12
N ILE A 160 5.75 5.22 6.86
CA ILE A 160 4.36 4.88 6.52
C ILE A 160 4.05 3.42 6.83
N SER A 161 4.99 2.51 6.56
CA SER A 161 4.78 1.07 6.68
C SER A 161 4.94 0.55 8.12
N LEU A 162 5.62 1.31 8.98
CA LEU A 162 6.04 0.86 10.31
C LEU A 162 4.85 0.59 11.25
N PHE A 163 3.88 1.52 11.28
CA PHE A 163 2.76 1.45 12.22
C PHE A 163 1.89 0.20 12.06
N PRO A 164 1.38 -0.17 10.87
CA PRO A 164 0.56 -1.37 10.73
C PRO A 164 1.31 -2.65 11.08
N ILE A 165 2.63 -2.69 10.84
CA ILE A 165 3.46 -3.84 11.21
C ILE A 165 3.57 -3.94 12.74
N ILE A 166 3.88 -2.83 13.44
CA ILE A 166 3.98 -2.80 14.90
C ILE A 166 2.66 -3.23 15.54
N THR A 167 1.55 -2.60 15.15
CA THR A 167 0.26 -2.79 15.81
C THR A 167 -0.31 -4.18 15.60
N ASN A 168 -0.28 -4.69 14.37
CA ASN A 168 -0.80 -6.03 14.08
C ASN A 168 0.10 -7.14 14.67
N THR A 169 1.43 -6.96 14.64
CA THR A 169 2.34 -7.90 15.30
C THR A 169 2.14 -7.90 16.81
N LEU A 170 2.05 -6.72 17.44
CA LEU A 170 1.81 -6.59 18.88
C LEU A 170 0.46 -7.21 19.28
N PHE A 171 -0.58 -6.94 18.50
CA PHE A 171 -1.89 -7.54 18.68
C PHE A 171 -1.79 -9.07 18.62
N GLY A 172 -1.18 -9.63 17.57
CA GLY A 172 -1.00 -11.07 17.43
C GLY A 172 -0.22 -11.72 18.57
N LEU A 173 0.87 -11.08 19.04
CA LEU A 173 1.66 -11.57 20.16
C LEU A 173 0.89 -11.61 21.48
N LYS A 174 -0.16 -10.79 21.61
CA LYS A 174 -1.01 -10.69 22.81
C LYS A 174 -2.31 -11.49 22.72
N SER A 175 -2.70 -11.92 21.54
CA SER A 175 -3.95 -12.65 21.29
C SER A 175 -3.83 -14.17 21.42
N VAL A 176 -2.78 -14.66 22.07
CA VAL A 176 -2.59 -16.08 22.36
C VAL A 176 -3.70 -16.58 23.30
N ASP A 177 -4.21 -17.77 23.02
CA ASP A 177 -5.23 -18.42 23.86
C ASP A 177 -4.78 -18.52 25.31
N PRO A 178 -5.58 -18.03 26.28
CA PRO A 178 -5.20 -18.06 27.70
C PRO A 178 -4.92 -19.47 28.24
N GLY A 179 -5.65 -20.47 27.76
CA GLY A 179 -5.43 -21.87 28.19
C GLY A 179 -4.07 -22.40 27.72
N LEU A 180 -3.66 -22.07 26.50
CA LEU A 180 -2.33 -22.42 26.00
C LEU A 180 -1.23 -21.67 26.77
N ASP A 181 -1.48 -20.42 27.10
CA ASP A 181 -0.54 -19.59 27.86
C ASP A 181 -0.33 -20.12 29.28
N ASP A 182 -1.40 -20.55 29.95
CA ASP A 182 -1.37 -21.18 31.26
C ASP A 182 -0.62 -22.53 31.23
N MET A 183 -0.88 -23.36 30.21
CA MET A 183 -0.12 -24.60 30.01
C MET A 183 1.38 -24.36 29.84
N PHE A 184 1.76 -23.38 29.03
CA PHE A 184 3.17 -23.04 28.87
C PHE A 184 3.79 -22.49 30.14
N THR A 185 3.05 -21.76 30.95
CA THR A 185 3.50 -21.21 32.25
C THR A 185 3.75 -22.30 33.26
N LEU A 186 2.94 -23.38 33.24
CA LEU A 186 3.14 -24.56 34.10
C LEU A 186 4.35 -25.39 33.67
N HIS A 187 4.63 -25.51 32.36
CA HIS A 187 5.73 -26.31 31.82
C HIS A 187 7.08 -25.57 31.81
N THR A 188 7.08 -24.27 31.61
CA THR A 188 8.31 -23.48 31.51
C THR A 188 8.16 -22.05 32.03
N LYS A 189 9.11 -21.61 32.84
CA LYS A 189 9.20 -20.23 33.33
C LYS A 189 9.97 -19.33 32.32
N SER A 190 10.49 -19.89 31.22
CA SER A 190 11.30 -19.15 30.28
C SER A 190 10.46 -18.29 29.30
N ARG A 191 10.52 -16.97 29.45
CA ARG A 191 9.87 -16.02 28.54
C ARG A 191 10.32 -16.20 27.08
N ARG A 192 11.58 -16.57 26.83
CA ARG A 192 12.11 -16.80 25.48
C ARG A 192 11.45 -18.01 24.81
N VAL A 193 11.32 -19.12 25.55
CA VAL A 193 10.66 -20.34 25.03
C VAL A 193 9.20 -20.03 24.68
N ARG A 194 8.48 -19.33 25.56
CA ARG A 194 7.12 -18.88 25.34
C ARG A 194 6.99 -17.98 24.09
N LEU A 195 7.88 -17.00 23.92
CA LEU A 195 7.87 -16.13 22.74
C LEU A 195 8.03 -16.95 21.45
N TRP A 196 9.07 -17.78 21.37
CA TRP A 196 9.40 -18.48 20.13
C TRP A 196 8.48 -19.65 19.80
N LYS A 197 7.98 -20.38 20.79
CA LYS A 197 7.18 -21.59 20.59
C LYS A 197 5.67 -21.37 20.64
N LEU A 198 5.21 -20.29 21.25
CA LEU A 198 3.79 -20.00 21.41
C LEU A 198 3.39 -18.68 20.77
N GLN A 199 3.98 -17.55 21.24
CA GLN A 199 3.51 -16.23 20.84
C GLN A 199 3.80 -15.91 19.36
N LEU A 200 5.01 -16.16 18.87
CA LEU A 200 5.37 -15.87 17.48
C LEU A 200 4.59 -16.74 16.49
N PRO A 201 4.51 -18.08 16.64
CA PRO A 201 3.68 -18.87 15.73
C PRO A 201 2.20 -18.50 15.79
N GLY A 202 1.66 -18.22 16.98
CA GLY A 202 0.27 -17.81 17.16
C GLY A 202 -0.02 -16.41 16.58
N SER A 203 0.98 -15.54 16.48
CA SER A 203 0.82 -14.19 15.94
C SER A 203 0.87 -14.11 14.41
N LEU A 204 1.32 -15.16 13.71
CA LEU A 204 1.52 -15.14 12.27
C LEU A 204 0.31 -14.65 11.47
N PRO A 205 -0.95 -15.09 11.73
CA PRO A 205 -2.10 -14.59 10.99
C PRO A 205 -2.25 -13.07 11.10
N ALA A 206 -2.13 -12.51 12.30
CA ALA A 206 -2.21 -11.07 12.52
C ALA A 206 -1.02 -10.32 11.90
N MET A 207 0.20 -10.89 11.96
CA MET A 207 1.38 -10.33 11.30
C MET A 207 1.18 -10.24 9.80
N PHE A 208 0.62 -11.26 9.15
CA PHE A 208 0.34 -11.23 7.71
C PHE A 208 -0.67 -10.14 7.33
N VAL A 209 -1.69 -9.89 8.15
CA VAL A 209 -2.59 -8.74 7.96
C VAL A 209 -1.82 -7.43 8.00
N GLY A 210 -0.93 -7.26 8.98
CA GLY A 210 -0.05 -6.10 9.08
C GLY A 210 0.86 -5.93 7.87
N PHE A 211 1.44 -7.02 7.36
CA PHE A 211 2.30 -7.00 6.17
C PHE A 211 1.52 -6.66 4.90
N GLN A 212 0.31 -7.17 4.74
CA GLN A 212 -0.55 -6.85 3.60
C GLN A 212 -0.87 -5.36 3.55
N ILE A 213 -1.25 -4.76 4.68
CA ILE A 213 -1.50 -3.32 4.79
C ILE A 213 -0.21 -2.54 4.50
N ALA A 214 0.89 -2.93 5.12
CA ALA A 214 2.18 -2.25 4.96
C ALA A 214 2.71 -2.35 3.53
N ALA A 215 2.50 -3.47 2.83
CA ALA A 215 2.90 -3.63 1.43
C ALA A 215 2.18 -2.64 0.51
N GLY A 216 0.87 -2.47 0.68
CA GLY A 216 0.13 -1.43 -0.05
C GLY A 216 0.64 -0.02 0.26
N LEU A 217 0.83 0.28 1.55
CA LEU A 217 1.35 1.58 1.98
C LEU A 217 2.80 1.82 1.54
N SER A 218 3.63 0.79 1.39
CA SER A 218 5.02 0.94 0.93
C SER A 218 5.08 1.43 -0.52
N VAL A 219 4.18 0.95 -1.38
CA VAL A 219 4.05 1.44 -2.76
C VAL A 219 3.59 2.89 -2.78
N VAL A 220 2.55 3.22 -1.99
CA VAL A 220 2.09 4.61 -1.85
C VAL A 220 3.23 5.50 -1.34
N GLY A 221 3.98 5.05 -0.33
CA GLY A 221 5.11 5.78 0.22
C GLY A 221 6.26 6.00 -0.78
N ALA A 222 6.53 5.02 -1.65
CA ALA A 222 7.53 5.15 -2.71
C ALA A 222 7.14 6.23 -3.72
N ILE A 223 5.91 6.17 -4.24
CA ILE A 223 5.40 7.14 -5.22
C ILE A 223 5.30 8.55 -4.62
N VAL A 224 4.79 8.68 -3.40
CA VAL A 224 4.69 9.97 -2.68
C VAL A 224 6.09 10.52 -2.39
N GLY A 225 7.01 9.68 -1.90
CA GLY A 225 8.39 10.08 -1.68
C GLY A 225 9.04 10.58 -2.97
N ASP A 226 8.86 9.85 -4.08
CA ASP A 226 9.41 10.23 -5.37
C ASP A 226 8.82 11.53 -5.91
N PHE A 227 7.52 11.75 -5.75
CA PHE A 227 6.83 12.97 -6.18
C PHE A 227 7.45 14.24 -5.58
N PHE A 228 7.87 14.20 -4.32
CA PHE A 228 8.42 15.36 -3.63
C PHE A 228 9.95 15.47 -3.68
N PHE A 229 10.64 14.37 -3.90
CA PHE A 229 12.11 14.34 -4.01
C PHE A 229 12.55 14.40 -5.48
N ALA A 230 12.36 15.53 -6.13
CA ALA A 230 12.60 15.74 -7.55
C ALA A 230 14.09 15.72 -7.98
N ARG A 231 15.02 15.19 -7.20
CA ARG A 231 16.46 15.10 -7.50
C ARG A 231 16.92 13.65 -7.62
N GLY A 232 17.68 13.34 -8.65
CA GLY A 232 18.24 12.01 -8.92
C GLY A 232 17.42 11.23 -9.96
N GLU A 233 17.37 9.91 -9.82
CA GLU A 233 16.59 9.05 -10.72
C GLU A 233 15.10 9.37 -10.58
N LYS A 234 14.39 9.43 -11.72
CA LYS A 234 12.97 9.75 -11.76
C LYS A 234 12.15 8.47 -11.59
N GLY A 235 11.33 8.42 -10.56
CA GLY A 235 10.31 7.40 -10.40
C GLY A 235 8.96 7.84 -10.98
N LEU A 236 7.93 7.01 -10.81
CA LEU A 236 6.58 7.32 -11.29
C LEU A 236 6.00 8.57 -10.65
N GLY A 237 6.26 8.81 -9.36
CA GLY A 237 5.80 10.02 -8.67
C GLY A 237 6.35 11.29 -9.28
N ASN A 238 7.61 11.31 -9.69
CA ASN A 238 8.25 12.43 -10.36
C ASN A 238 7.70 12.61 -11.78
N LEU A 239 7.49 11.52 -12.52
CA LEU A 239 6.88 11.57 -13.87
C LEU A 239 5.48 12.20 -13.81
N ILE A 240 4.65 11.85 -12.85
CA ILE A 240 3.31 12.48 -12.65
C ILE A 240 3.41 13.99 -12.44
N SER A 241 4.50 14.50 -11.86
CA SER A 241 4.67 15.94 -11.61
C SER A 241 5.19 16.71 -12.84
N ILE A 242 5.78 16.02 -13.81
CA ILE A 242 6.38 16.62 -15.00
C ILE A 242 5.37 16.67 -16.16
N TYR A 243 4.57 15.64 -16.28
CA TYR A 243 3.53 15.50 -17.32
C TYR A 243 2.14 15.86 -16.79
#